data_1c0a194607730fb8cb62f521939f5292
#
_entry.id   1c0a194607730fb8cb62f521939f5292
#
_cell.length_a   1.000
_cell.length_b   1.000
_cell.length_c   1.000
_cell.angle_alpha   90.00
_cell.angle_beta   90.00
_cell.angle_gamma   90.00
#
_symmetry.space_group_name_H-M   'P 1'
#
loop_
_entity.id
_entity.type
_entity.pdbx_description
1 polymer ?
#
loop_
_entity_poly.entity_id
_entity_poly.type
_entity_poly.pdbx_seq_one_letter_code
_entity_poly.pdbx_strand_id
1 'polypeptide(L)'
;MKFGITLKPDHHYGRSVDLAKRAESNGFAYGWLFDSHVLWRDPYPLLTLMGAATTDLRLGTCVTNPATRDVTVTASALATLNEITGGRMDLGIGRGDSARRVMGKKPTTVAYMEECCRVVRALTAGEKITLDGTEIQMPWASHGPVPVWVAGYGPMALAAAGRVADGIILQLADPDIIRWCLGFVRAAAEEAARDPDSIEVMAAAPAYVSDDVSVARDKVRWFPALVSNHVVDLINKYDREQLPESLWKYVENREGYDYLHHAEVGSDNARFVSDEITDAFAVVGSTSAHRERLEQLREAGVTQFNIYLMNGEEEDCLDAYGAEIIGQSGASRG
;
A
#
# COMPACT_ATOMS: atom_id res chain seq x y z
N MET A 1 8.45 1.22 -14.59
CA MET A 1 7.56 0.96 -13.44
C MET A 1 8.07 -0.25 -12.69
N LYS A 2 8.17 -0.19 -11.36
CA LYS A 2 8.49 -1.33 -10.48
C LYS A 2 7.21 -2.11 -10.15
N PHE A 3 7.35 -3.37 -9.78
CA PHE A 3 6.22 -4.21 -9.38
C PHE A 3 6.40 -4.69 -7.94
N GLY A 4 5.31 -4.75 -7.20
CA GLY A 4 5.27 -5.25 -5.84
C GLY A 4 4.04 -6.12 -5.58
N ILE A 5 4.05 -6.82 -4.46
CA ILE A 5 2.90 -7.57 -3.96
C ILE A 5 2.56 -7.13 -2.54
N THR A 6 1.29 -7.17 -2.19
CA THR A 6 0.83 -7.10 -0.79
C THR A 6 0.12 -8.38 -0.42
N LEU A 7 0.56 -8.99 0.67
CA LEU A 7 0.00 -10.22 1.21
C LEU A 7 -0.83 -9.95 2.47
N LYS A 8 -1.88 -10.72 2.61
CA LYS A 8 -2.69 -10.82 3.84
C LYS A 8 -2.12 -11.96 4.68
N PRO A 9 -1.64 -11.72 5.92
CA PRO A 9 -1.01 -12.74 6.73
C PRO A 9 -2.04 -13.62 7.49
N ASP A 10 -3.02 -14.17 6.79
CA ASP A 10 -4.10 -15.02 7.32
C ASP A 10 -3.81 -16.53 7.24
N HIS A 11 -2.84 -16.92 6.40
CA HIS A 11 -2.41 -18.31 6.25
C HIS A 11 -1.26 -18.69 7.20
N HIS A 12 -0.84 -19.95 7.21
CA HIS A 12 0.36 -20.39 7.89
C HIS A 12 1.57 -19.54 7.46
N TYR A 13 2.45 -19.20 8.39
CA TYR A 13 3.57 -18.28 8.14
C TYR A 13 4.45 -18.67 6.94
N GLY A 14 4.65 -19.97 6.70
CA GLY A 14 5.42 -20.46 5.54
C GLY A 14 4.87 -20.02 4.19
N ARG A 15 3.55 -19.86 4.08
CA ARG A 15 2.90 -19.38 2.85
C ARG A 15 3.40 -18.00 2.44
N SER A 16 3.52 -17.05 3.39
CA SER A 16 4.03 -15.70 3.09
C SER A 16 5.49 -15.74 2.61
N VAL A 17 6.30 -16.63 3.18
CA VAL A 17 7.70 -16.83 2.76
C VAL A 17 7.78 -17.43 1.36
N ASP A 18 6.96 -18.45 1.05
CA ASP A 18 6.97 -19.09 -0.26
C ASP A 18 6.51 -18.13 -1.37
N LEU A 19 5.46 -17.33 -1.10
CA LEU A 19 4.98 -16.31 -2.04
C LEU A 19 6.01 -15.19 -2.24
N ALA A 20 6.73 -14.78 -1.19
CA ALA A 20 7.80 -13.77 -1.31
C ALA A 20 8.96 -14.28 -2.19
N LYS A 21 9.41 -15.52 -2.00
CA LYS A 21 10.43 -16.15 -2.85
C LYS A 21 9.99 -16.27 -4.31
N ARG A 22 8.72 -16.67 -4.52
CA ARG A 22 8.15 -16.78 -5.86
C ARG A 22 8.03 -15.41 -6.53
N ALA A 23 7.61 -14.37 -5.79
CA ALA A 23 7.58 -13.00 -6.30
C ALA A 23 8.97 -12.53 -6.72
N GLU A 24 9.99 -12.72 -5.88
CA GLU A 24 11.37 -12.39 -6.22
C GLU A 24 11.85 -13.11 -7.49
N SER A 25 11.59 -14.41 -7.60
CA SER A 25 11.97 -15.21 -8.80
C SER A 25 11.23 -14.78 -10.07
N ASN A 26 10.05 -14.18 -9.95
CA ASN A 26 9.26 -13.60 -11.03
C ASN A 26 9.58 -12.12 -11.33
N GLY A 27 10.62 -11.54 -10.68
CA GLY A 27 11.10 -10.19 -10.95
C GLY A 27 10.33 -9.07 -10.24
N PHE A 28 9.51 -9.39 -9.25
CA PHE A 28 8.93 -8.38 -8.38
C PHE A 28 10.02 -7.74 -7.50
N ALA A 29 9.91 -6.44 -7.30
CA ALA A 29 10.87 -5.65 -6.53
C ALA A 29 10.47 -5.43 -5.07
N TYR A 30 9.18 -5.58 -4.74
CA TYR A 30 8.64 -5.30 -3.40
C TYR A 30 7.69 -6.38 -2.91
N GLY A 31 7.78 -6.68 -1.60
CA GLY A 31 6.85 -7.53 -0.86
C GLY A 31 6.34 -6.82 0.39
N TRP A 32 5.04 -6.62 0.49
CA TRP A 32 4.39 -5.89 1.57
C TRP A 32 3.45 -6.79 2.37
N LEU A 33 3.26 -6.50 3.66
CA LEU A 33 2.30 -7.18 4.52
C LEU A 33 1.29 -6.21 5.14
N PHE A 34 0.03 -6.63 5.25
CA PHE A 34 -0.97 -5.96 6.07
C PHE A 34 -0.61 -6.01 7.56
N ASP A 35 -0.94 -4.93 8.31
CA ASP A 35 -0.84 -4.88 9.77
C ASP A 35 -2.20 -4.56 10.39
N SER A 36 -3.00 -5.61 10.61
CA SER A 36 -4.28 -5.55 11.33
C SER A 36 -4.32 -6.70 12.34
N HIS A 37 -3.64 -6.52 13.46
CA HIS A 37 -3.27 -7.51 14.47
C HIS A 37 -4.42 -8.29 15.12
N VAL A 38 -5.66 -7.80 15.05
CA VAL A 38 -6.85 -8.53 15.52
C VAL A 38 -7.40 -9.46 14.43
N LEU A 39 -7.25 -9.07 13.16
CA LEU A 39 -7.74 -9.84 12.02
C LEU A 39 -6.73 -10.90 11.58
N TRP A 40 -5.43 -10.57 11.62
CA TRP A 40 -4.37 -11.40 11.05
C TRP A 40 -3.12 -11.41 11.94
N ARG A 41 -2.14 -12.23 11.55
CA ARG A 41 -0.85 -12.35 12.24
C ARG A 41 -0.06 -11.06 12.20
N ASP A 42 0.78 -10.86 13.22
CA ASP A 42 1.73 -9.74 13.29
C ASP A 42 2.71 -9.80 12.09
N PRO A 43 2.84 -8.70 11.31
CA PRO A 43 3.69 -8.70 10.12
C PRO A 43 5.19 -8.72 10.43
N TYR A 44 5.66 -8.18 11.56
CA TYR A 44 7.10 -8.02 11.80
C TYR A 44 7.85 -9.36 11.91
N PRO A 45 7.35 -10.38 12.63
CA PRO A 45 7.97 -11.71 12.59
C PRO A 45 7.96 -12.33 11.18
N LEU A 46 6.90 -12.09 10.40
CA LEU A 46 6.81 -12.61 9.04
C LEU A 46 7.77 -11.89 8.09
N LEU A 47 7.89 -10.56 8.19
CA LEU A 47 8.88 -9.78 7.44
C LEU A 47 10.31 -10.24 7.74
N THR A 48 10.61 -10.65 8.98
CA THR A 48 11.90 -11.24 9.33
C THR A 48 12.16 -12.52 8.53
N LEU A 49 11.19 -13.44 8.50
CA LEU A 49 11.31 -14.70 7.78
C LEU A 49 11.39 -14.49 6.25
N MET A 50 10.59 -13.59 5.72
CA MET A 50 10.63 -13.22 4.29
C MET A 50 11.98 -12.61 3.93
N GLY A 51 12.49 -11.68 4.77
CA GLY A 51 13.77 -11.00 4.56
C GLY A 51 14.97 -11.94 4.60
N ALA A 52 14.94 -12.94 5.48
CA ALA A 52 15.98 -13.97 5.55
C ALA A 52 15.91 -14.98 4.38
N ALA A 53 14.74 -15.10 3.73
CA ALA A 53 14.52 -16.04 2.63
C ALA A 53 14.65 -15.43 1.23
N THR A 54 14.83 -14.11 1.13
CA THR A 54 14.97 -13.35 -0.13
C THR A 54 16.26 -12.54 -0.13
N THR A 55 16.76 -12.17 -1.32
CA THR A 55 18.05 -11.46 -1.50
C THR A 55 17.90 -10.04 -2.00
N ASP A 56 16.95 -9.78 -2.89
CA ASP A 56 16.77 -8.51 -3.59
C ASP A 56 15.42 -7.84 -3.28
N LEU A 57 14.42 -8.64 -2.88
CA LEU A 57 13.07 -8.16 -2.62
C LEU A 57 13.07 -7.16 -1.44
N ARG A 58 12.66 -5.92 -1.69
CA ARG A 58 12.39 -4.95 -0.63
C ARG A 58 11.12 -5.33 0.11
N LEU A 59 11.08 -5.14 1.41
CA LEU A 59 9.98 -5.60 2.25
C LEU A 59 9.43 -4.45 3.11
N GLY A 60 8.14 -4.49 3.42
CA GLY A 60 7.53 -3.47 4.25
C GLY A 60 6.12 -3.78 4.74
N THR A 61 5.58 -2.86 5.50
CA THR A 61 4.17 -2.89 5.92
C THR A 61 3.30 -2.12 4.92
N CYS A 62 2.12 -2.64 4.57
CA CYS A 62 1.17 -1.94 3.70
C CYS A 62 -0.28 -2.07 4.23
N VAL A 63 -0.62 -1.36 5.31
CA VAL A 63 0.19 -0.40 6.04
C VAL A 63 0.07 -0.65 7.54
N THR A 64 1.11 -0.32 8.30
CA THR A 64 1.00 -0.19 9.76
C THR A 64 0.35 1.14 10.16
N ASN A 65 0.22 1.39 11.45
CA ASN A 65 -0.36 2.62 11.97
C ASN A 65 0.32 3.04 13.29
N PRO A 66 0.28 4.33 13.65
CA PRO A 66 1.00 4.85 14.82
C PRO A 66 0.34 4.56 16.18
N ALA A 67 -0.78 3.82 16.21
CA ALA A 67 -1.54 3.63 17.43
C ALA A 67 -1.48 2.23 18.03
N THR A 68 -0.98 1.25 17.31
CA THR A 68 -0.93 -0.16 17.75
C THR A 68 0.38 -0.51 18.44
N ARG A 69 1.43 0.26 18.15
CA ARG A 69 2.76 0.16 18.79
C ARG A 69 3.27 1.55 19.08
N ASP A 70 4.03 1.69 20.16
CA ASP A 70 4.82 2.91 20.38
C ASP A 70 5.72 3.17 19.17
N VAL A 71 5.88 4.44 18.80
CA VAL A 71 6.65 4.85 17.61
C VAL A 71 8.12 4.42 17.72
N THR A 72 8.69 4.43 18.92
CA THR A 72 10.08 4.00 19.16
C THR A 72 10.24 2.49 19.01
N VAL A 73 9.23 1.70 19.41
CA VAL A 73 9.19 0.24 19.18
C VAL A 73 9.09 -0.07 17.68
N THR A 74 8.28 0.68 16.95
CA THR A 74 8.16 0.56 15.48
C THR A 74 9.50 0.89 14.80
N ALA A 75 10.15 1.99 15.20
CA ALA A 75 11.45 2.39 14.67
C ALA A 75 12.53 1.32 14.96
N SER A 76 12.55 0.78 16.20
CA SER A 76 13.50 -0.27 16.60
C SER A 76 13.30 -1.55 15.78
N ALA A 77 12.05 -2.00 15.60
CA ALA A 77 11.75 -3.18 14.80
C ALA A 77 12.20 -3.00 13.34
N LEU A 78 11.91 -1.85 12.75
CA LEU A 78 12.29 -1.54 11.37
C LEU A 78 13.80 -1.41 11.19
N ALA A 79 14.52 -0.76 12.11
CA ALA A 79 15.98 -0.67 12.06
C ALA A 79 16.63 -2.05 12.17
N THR A 80 16.11 -2.93 13.06
CA THR A 80 16.59 -4.31 13.19
C THR A 80 16.33 -5.12 11.90
N LEU A 81 15.13 -4.99 11.33
CA LEU A 81 14.81 -5.65 10.07
C LEU A 81 15.64 -5.11 8.89
N ASN A 82 15.92 -3.81 8.89
CA ASN A 82 16.78 -3.18 7.88
C ASN A 82 18.22 -3.71 7.95
N GLU A 83 18.73 -3.95 9.17
CA GLU A 83 20.03 -4.63 9.37
C GLU A 83 19.99 -6.08 8.86
N ILE A 84 18.98 -6.88 9.28
CA ILE A 84 18.83 -8.28 8.84
C ILE A 84 18.74 -8.41 7.32
N THR A 85 18.06 -7.46 6.67
CA THR A 85 17.83 -7.49 5.21
C THR A 85 18.91 -6.75 4.41
N GLY A 86 19.90 -6.15 5.06
CA GLY A 86 20.94 -5.37 4.35
C GLY A 86 20.41 -4.10 3.67
N GLY A 87 19.46 -3.39 4.30
CA GLY A 87 18.93 -2.12 3.80
C GLY A 87 17.67 -2.24 2.92
N ARG A 88 16.95 -3.37 2.95
CA ARG A 88 15.79 -3.63 2.11
C ARG A 88 14.44 -3.44 2.80
N MET A 89 14.38 -2.69 3.91
CA MET A 89 13.13 -2.42 4.62
C MET A 89 12.52 -1.07 4.22
N ASP A 90 11.19 -1.02 4.16
CA ASP A 90 10.37 0.16 3.95
C ASP A 90 9.25 0.23 5.01
N LEU A 91 8.92 1.43 5.48
CA LEU A 91 7.75 1.68 6.32
C LEU A 91 6.58 2.14 5.44
N GLY A 92 5.55 1.32 5.29
CA GLY A 92 4.26 1.79 4.82
C GLY A 92 3.35 2.08 6.02
N ILE A 93 2.87 3.31 6.15
CA ILE A 93 2.08 3.78 7.29
C ILE A 93 0.82 4.51 6.86
N GLY A 94 -0.26 4.29 7.61
CA GLY A 94 -1.53 5.00 7.49
C GLY A 94 -2.07 5.37 8.86
N ARG A 95 -3.26 5.96 8.89
CA ARG A 95 -3.91 6.40 10.15
C ARG A 95 -4.47 5.26 11.00
N GLY A 96 -4.53 4.04 10.47
CA GLY A 96 -5.12 2.87 11.11
C GLY A 96 -6.64 2.78 10.89
N ASP A 97 -7.05 2.20 9.77
CA ASP A 97 -8.46 1.90 9.49
C ASP A 97 -8.86 0.55 10.10
N SER A 98 -8.63 -0.56 9.41
CA SER A 98 -9.05 -1.90 9.85
C SER A 98 -8.48 -2.29 11.21
N ALA A 99 -7.20 -2.02 11.47
CA ALA A 99 -6.54 -2.33 12.74
C ALA A 99 -7.17 -1.63 13.97
N ARG A 100 -7.82 -0.50 13.78
CA ARG A 100 -8.46 0.26 14.85
C ARG A 100 -9.99 0.09 14.87
N ARG A 101 -10.63 0.14 13.70
CA ARG A 101 -12.10 0.06 13.61
C ARG A 101 -12.64 -1.31 14.05
N VAL A 102 -11.91 -2.40 13.80
CA VAL A 102 -12.27 -3.73 14.32
C VAL A 102 -12.35 -3.77 15.85
N MET A 103 -11.62 -2.87 16.53
CA MET A 103 -11.66 -2.69 17.99
C MET A 103 -12.63 -1.56 18.43
N GLY A 104 -13.45 -1.02 17.54
CA GLY A 104 -14.35 0.10 17.83
C GLY A 104 -13.62 1.44 18.03
N LYS A 105 -12.36 1.58 17.61
CA LYS A 105 -11.54 2.79 17.77
C LYS A 105 -11.46 3.58 16.47
N LYS A 106 -11.43 4.92 16.57
CA LYS A 106 -11.23 5.80 15.41
C LYS A 106 -9.77 5.77 14.93
N PRO A 107 -9.51 5.99 13.62
CA PRO A 107 -8.16 6.24 13.12
C PRO A 107 -7.47 7.40 13.84
N THR A 108 -6.13 7.40 13.87
CA THR A 108 -5.34 8.49 14.45
C THR A 108 -5.46 9.80 13.64
N THR A 109 -4.98 10.90 14.19
CA THR A 109 -4.90 12.16 13.46
C THR A 109 -3.83 12.11 12.37
N VAL A 110 -3.98 12.91 11.31
CA VAL A 110 -2.95 13.06 10.28
C VAL A 110 -1.66 13.63 10.87
N ALA A 111 -1.77 14.64 11.75
CA ALA A 111 -0.62 15.27 12.40
C ALA A 111 0.20 14.27 13.22
N TYR A 112 -0.45 13.38 13.97
CA TYR A 112 0.27 12.35 14.73
C TYR A 112 0.93 11.31 13.82
N MET A 113 0.27 10.89 12.74
CA MET A 113 0.89 10.02 11.73
C MET A 113 2.12 10.68 11.09
N GLU A 114 2.01 11.95 10.73
CA GLU A 114 3.11 12.72 10.14
C GLU A 114 4.31 12.84 11.09
N GLU A 115 4.06 13.09 12.38
CA GLU A 115 5.11 13.12 13.39
C GLU A 115 5.78 11.75 13.56
N CYS A 116 5.00 10.67 13.60
CA CYS A 116 5.56 9.32 13.66
C CYS A 116 6.45 8.99 12.46
N CYS A 117 6.11 9.50 11.25
CA CYS A 117 6.98 9.34 10.08
C CYS A 117 8.35 10.00 10.29
N ARG A 118 8.39 11.23 10.84
CA ARG A 118 9.65 11.93 11.13
C ARG A 118 10.47 11.19 12.20
N VAL A 119 9.81 10.77 13.28
CA VAL A 119 10.48 10.03 14.37
C VAL A 119 11.09 8.72 13.87
N VAL A 120 10.34 7.91 13.13
CA VAL A 120 10.86 6.64 12.58
C VAL A 120 12.04 6.89 11.66
N ARG A 121 11.94 7.85 10.74
CA ARG A 121 13.02 8.18 9.81
C ARG A 121 14.30 8.56 10.55
N ALA A 122 14.21 9.49 11.52
CA ALA A 122 15.37 9.98 12.25
C ALA A 122 16.00 8.87 13.12
N LEU A 123 15.18 8.10 13.86
CA LEU A 123 15.70 7.03 14.72
C LEU A 123 16.34 5.90 13.90
N THR A 124 15.76 5.52 12.76
CA THR A 124 16.35 4.49 11.87
C THR A 124 17.59 4.98 11.12
N ALA A 125 17.79 6.30 11.03
CA ALA A 125 19.03 6.93 10.56
C ALA A 125 20.11 7.01 11.65
N GLY A 126 19.79 6.62 12.91
CA GLY A 126 20.70 6.77 14.04
C GLY A 126 20.81 8.22 14.55
N GLU A 127 19.90 9.09 14.17
CA GLU A 127 19.89 10.49 14.60
C GLU A 127 19.40 10.63 16.05
N LYS A 128 19.90 11.66 16.73
CA LYS A 128 19.41 12.09 18.03
C LYS A 128 18.21 13.01 17.85
N ILE A 129 17.10 12.71 18.52
CA ILE A 129 15.87 13.51 18.49
C ILE A 129 15.38 13.82 19.91
N THR A 130 14.53 14.84 20.04
CA THR A 130 13.77 15.10 21.25
C THR A 130 12.33 14.62 21.07
N LEU A 131 11.91 13.64 21.87
CA LEU A 131 10.55 13.11 21.90
C LEU A 131 9.98 13.32 23.30
N ASP A 132 8.84 14.00 23.42
CA ASP A 132 8.19 14.33 24.70
C ASP A 132 9.14 14.95 25.74
N GLY A 133 10.05 15.83 25.29
CA GLY A 133 11.02 16.53 26.13
C GLY A 133 12.25 15.70 26.51
N THR A 134 12.38 14.47 26.02
CA THR A 134 13.52 13.58 26.30
C THR A 134 14.34 13.37 25.05
N GLU A 135 15.67 13.53 25.15
CA GLU A 135 16.59 13.17 24.06
C GLU A 135 16.71 11.64 23.97
N ILE A 136 16.46 11.10 22.76
CA ILE A 136 16.60 9.68 22.45
C ILE A 136 17.38 9.47 21.17
N GLN A 137 18.02 8.32 21.03
CA GLN A 137 18.80 7.93 19.85
C GLN A 137 18.87 6.40 19.76
N MET A 138 18.98 5.86 18.54
CA MET A 138 19.31 4.46 18.27
C MET A 138 20.72 4.38 17.65
N PRO A 139 21.81 4.47 18.46
CA PRO A 139 23.17 4.57 17.92
C PRO A 139 23.64 3.30 17.20
N TRP A 140 22.94 2.19 17.36
CA TRP A 140 23.17 0.92 16.68
C TRP A 140 22.50 0.84 15.30
N ALA A 141 21.57 1.75 14.96
CA ALA A 141 20.93 1.79 13.66
C ALA A 141 21.93 2.32 12.62
N SER A 142 22.48 1.44 11.78
CA SER A 142 23.63 1.72 10.92
C SER A 142 23.34 1.54 9.41
N HIS A 143 22.12 1.07 9.04
CA HIS A 143 21.76 0.77 7.65
C HIS A 143 20.99 1.93 6.96
N GLY A 144 21.10 3.16 7.51
CA GLY A 144 20.47 4.36 6.99
C GLY A 144 18.98 4.46 7.33
N PRO A 145 18.35 5.58 6.98
CA PRO A 145 16.93 5.76 7.24
C PRO A 145 16.11 4.75 6.46
N VAL A 146 15.12 4.18 7.13
CA VAL A 146 14.10 3.37 6.46
C VAL A 146 13.18 4.29 5.64
N PRO A 147 13.00 4.07 4.33
CA PRO A 147 12.10 4.87 3.51
C PRO A 147 10.66 4.78 4.01
N VAL A 148 9.96 5.93 3.99
CA VAL A 148 8.60 6.08 4.53
C VAL A 148 7.61 6.24 3.38
N TRP A 149 6.63 5.35 3.32
CA TRP A 149 5.50 5.39 2.39
C TRP A 149 4.22 5.69 3.16
N VAL A 150 3.52 6.76 2.79
CA VAL A 150 2.27 7.17 3.46
C VAL A 150 1.07 6.76 2.64
N ALA A 151 0.13 6.05 3.25
CA ALA A 151 -1.16 5.75 2.63
C ALA A 151 -2.21 6.81 3.00
N GLY A 152 -2.89 7.35 1.98
CA GLY A 152 -3.92 8.36 2.19
C GLY A 152 -4.75 8.65 0.95
N TYR A 153 -5.96 9.18 1.17
CA TYR A 153 -6.89 9.56 0.10
C TYR A 153 -7.34 11.02 0.20
N GLY A 154 -7.42 11.57 1.41
CA GLY A 154 -7.94 12.92 1.61
C GLY A 154 -6.84 13.98 1.50
N PRO A 155 -7.19 15.21 1.08
CA PRO A 155 -6.27 16.32 0.91
C PRO A 155 -5.26 16.50 2.05
N MET A 156 -5.71 16.41 3.32
CA MET A 156 -4.81 16.54 4.48
C MET A 156 -3.77 15.41 4.58
N ALA A 157 -4.16 14.15 4.33
CA ALA A 157 -3.23 13.02 4.39
C ALA A 157 -2.26 13.03 3.20
N LEU A 158 -2.74 13.41 2.02
CA LEU A 158 -1.94 13.58 0.82
C LEU A 158 -0.91 14.72 0.98
N ALA A 159 -1.33 15.86 1.57
CA ALA A 159 -0.39 16.94 1.89
C ALA A 159 0.65 16.52 2.93
N ALA A 160 0.27 15.75 3.96
CA ALA A 160 1.24 15.20 4.90
C ALA A 160 2.26 14.29 4.21
N ALA A 161 1.81 13.43 3.28
CA ALA A 161 2.71 12.62 2.45
C ALA A 161 3.71 13.49 1.67
N GLY A 162 3.25 14.55 1.01
CA GLY A 162 4.12 15.52 0.30
C GLY A 162 5.22 16.09 1.19
N ARG A 163 4.90 16.39 2.47
CA ARG A 163 5.87 16.97 3.41
C ARG A 163 6.91 15.98 3.94
N VAL A 164 6.57 14.69 4.11
CA VAL A 164 7.44 13.77 4.87
C VAL A 164 7.73 12.43 4.20
N ALA A 165 6.96 12.00 3.19
CA ALA A 165 7.10 10.65 2.65
C ALA A 165 8.17 10.57 1.54
N ASP A 166 8.77 9.39 1.39
CA ASP A 166 9.58 9.01 0.23
C ASP A 166 8.70 8.41 -0.87
N GLY A 167 7.53 7.91 -0.48
CA GLY A 167 6.52 7.42 -1.41
C GLY A 167 5.11 7.56 -0.88
N ILE A 168 4.13 7.55 -1.80
CA ILE A 168 2.71 7.53 -1.47
C ILE A 168 2.08 6.21 -1.91
N ILE A 169 1.17 5.69 -1.09
CA ILE A 169 0.39 4.49 -1.38
C ILE A 169 -1.06 4.90 -1.67
N LEU A 170 -1.49 4.70 -2.90
CA LEU A 170 -2.86 4.94 -3.36
C LEU A 170 -3.52 3.60 -3.66
N GLN A 171 -4.56 3.25 -2.90
CA GLN A 171 -5.24 1.94 -3.02
C GLN A 171 -6.31 1.99 -4.11
N LEU A 172 -5.91 2.18 -5.35
CA LEU A 172 -6.77 2.24 -6.55
C LEU A 172 -5.93 2.13 -7.83
N ALA A 173 -6.61 1.88 -8.97
CA ALA A 173 -6.01 1.80 -10.28
C ALA A 173 -6.66 2.76 -11.30
N ASP A 174 -7.28 3.84 -10.83
CA ASP A 174 -7.88 4.88 -11.68
C ASP A 174 -6.87 6.02 -11.94
N PRO A 175 -6.45 6.26 -13.20
CA PRO A 175 -5.45 7.29 -13.51
C PRO A 175 -5.89 8.71 -13.16
N ASP A 176 -7.18 9.04 -13.25
CA ASP A 176 -7.67 10.40 -13.00
C ASP A 176 -7.74 10.71 -11.51
N ILE A 177 -8.18 9.73 -10.70
CA ILE A 177 -8.13 9.85 -9.23
C ILE A 177 -6.67 9.96 -8.76
N ILE A 178 -5.75 9.20 -9.36
CA ILE A 178 -4.31 9.29 -9.05
C ILE A 178 -3.78 10.70 -9.34
N ARG A 179 -4.05 11.27 -10.52
CA ARG A 179 -3.62 12.64 -10.86
C ARG A 179 -4.17 13.67 -9.87
N TRP A 180 -5.45 13.53 -9.49
CA TRP A 180 -6.06 14.39 -8.47
C TRP A 180 -5.33 14.28 -7.12
N CYS A 181 -5.05 13.06 -6.64
CA CYS A 181 -4.29 12.84 -5.41
C CYS A 181 -2.89 13.48 -5.47
N LEU A 182 -2.18 13.29 -6.59
CA LEU A 182 -0.83 13.80 -6.78
C LEU A 182 -0.78 15.33 -6.80
N GLY A 183 -1.86 16.01 -7.19
CA GLY A 183 -1.94 17.47 -7.06
C GLY A 183 -1.69 17.97 -5.64
N PHE A 184 -2.29 17.34 -4.64
CA PHE A 184 -2.08 17.69 -3.22
C PHE A 184 -0.69 17.30 -2.70
N VAL A 185 -0.18 16.15 -3.13
CA VAL A 185 1.16 15.67 -2.73
C VAL A 185 2.23 16.62 -3.23
N ARG A 186 2.19 16.98 -4.52
CA ARG A 186 3.17 17.86 -5.18
C ARG A 186 3.15 19.27 -4.60
N ALA A 187 1.97 19.87 -4.47
CA ALA A 187 1.84 21.21 -3.88
C ALA A 187 2.44 21.26 -2.46
N ALA A 188 2.16 20.27 -1.61
CA ALA A 188 2.70 20.24 -0.26
C ALA A 188 4.19 19.91 -0.21
N ALA A 189 4.73 19.17 -1.17
CA ALA A 189 6.17 18.94 -1.29
C ALA A 189 6.90 20.25 -1.66
N GLU A 190 6.39 20.99 -2.65
CA GLU A 190 6.91 22.30 -3.05
C GLU A 190 6.89 23.29 -1.89
N GLU A 191 5.76 23.41 -1.16
CA GLU A 191 5.64 24.25 0.04
C GLU A 191 6.67 23.88 1.13
N ALA A 192 7.03 22.60 1.23
CA ALA A 192 8.03 22.09 2.16
C ALA A 192 9.47 22.15 1.60
N ALA A 193 9.69 22.80 0.46
CA ALA A 193 10.96 22.90 -0.26
C ALA A 193 11.58 21.50 -0.59
N ARG A 194 10.73 20.53 -0.89
CA ARG A 194 11.11 19.20 -1.35
C ARG A 194 10.86 19.09 -2.86
N ASP A 195 11.68 18.30 -3.53
CA ASP A 195 11.45 17.94 -4.94
C ASP A 195 10.23 16.98 -5.05
N PRO A 196 9.11 17.40 -5.69
CA PRO A 196 7.94 16.56 -5.86
C PRO A 196 8.22 15.28 -6.67
N ASP A 197 9.16 15.32 -7.60
CA ASP A 197 9.50 14.18 -8.45
C ASP A 197 10.37 13.14 -7.73
N SER A 198 10.91 13.48 -6.54
CA SER A 198 11.58 12.52 -5.66
C SER A 198 10.63 11.57 -4.93
N ILE A 199 9.32 11.86 -4.92
CA ILE A 199 8.31 11.07 -4.21
C ILE A 199 7.81 9.94 -5.12
N GLU A 200 8.09 8.70 -4.73
CA GLU A 200 7.60 7.52 -5.46
C GLU A 200 6.08 7.39 -5.31
N VAL A 201 5.41 6.87 -6.35
CA VAL A 201 3.95 6.72 -6.39
C VAL A 201 3.58 5.26 -6.57
N MET A 202 2.96 4.67 -5.55
CA MET A 202 2.44 3.32 -5.60
C MET A 202 0.92 3.34 -5.89
N ALA A 203 0.52 2.74 -7.01
CA ALA A 203 -0.85 2.30 -7.22
C ALA A 203 -0.97 0.86 -6.66
N ALA A 204 -1.76 0.68 -5.61
CA ALA A 204 -1.93 -0.61 -4.94
C ALA A 204 -3.35 -1.12 -5.19
N ALA A 205 -3.49 -2.17 -6.00
CA ALA A 205 -4.77 -2.71 -6.43
C ALA A 205 -4.65 -4.22 -6.72
N PRO A 206 -5.73 -5.01 -6.62
CA PRO A 206 -5.70 -6.38 -7.10
C PRO A 206 -5.62 -6.42 -8.62
N ALA A 207 -5.06 -7.50 -9.12
CA ALA A 207 -4.97 -7.77 -10.53
C ALA A 207 -5.29 -9.24 -10.82
N TYR A 208 -5.98 -9.50 -11.92
CA TYR A 208 -6.26 -10.87 -12.35
C TYR A 208 -6.29 -10.96 -13.88
N VAL A 209 -5.34 -11.71 -14.45
CA VAL A 209 -5.22 -11.92 -15.89
C VAL A 209 -6.17 -13.04 -16.33
N SER A 210 -7.12 -12.71 -17.21
CA SER A 210 -8.03 -13.68 -17.83
C SER A 210 -8.63 -13.09 -19.11
N ASP A 211 -8.78 -13.92 -20.13
CA ASP A 211 -9.55 -13.54 -21.34
C ASP A 211 -11.06 -13.45 -21.05
N ASP A 212 -11.54 -14.16 -20.02
CA ASP A 212 -12.89 -13.98 -19.47
C ASP A 212 -12.89 -12.88 -18.41
N VAL A 213 -13.28 -11.68 -18.81
CA VAL A 213 -13.30 -10.50 -17.94
C VAL A 213 -14.31 -10.64 -16.79
N SER A 214 -15.38 -11.43 -16.94
CA SER A 214 -16.36 -11.67 -15.87
C SER A 214 -15.71 -12.44 -14.71
N VAL A 215 -14.97 -13.50 -15.05
CA VAL A 215 -14.17 -14.26 -14.05
C VAL A 215 -13.15 -13.34 -13.38
N ALA A 216 -12.43 -12.53 -14.16
CA ALA A 216 -11.44 -11.62 -13.60
C ALA A 216 -12.07 -10.62 -12.61
N ARG A 217 -13.22 -10.03 -12.94
CA ARG A 217 -13.93 -9.11 -12.05
C ARG A 217 -14.37 -9.77 -10.75
N ASP A 218 -14.88 -10.98 -10.81
CA ASP A 218 -15.35 -11.69 -9.60
C ASP A 218 -14.21 -11.97 -8.61
N LYS A 219 -13.00 -12.22 -9.12
CA LYS A 219 -11.79 -12.43 -8.29
C LYS A 219 -11.31 -11.16 -7.56
N VAL A 220 -11.66 -9.98 -8.03
CA VAL A 220 -11.16 -8.69 -7.50
C VAL A 220 -12.25 -7.76 -6.93
N ARG A 221 -13.53 -8.07 -7.11
CA ARG A 221 -14.70 -7.25 -6.71
C ARG A 221 -14.72 -6.89 -5.21
N TRP A 222 -14.09 -7.71 -4.37
CA TRP A 222 -13.95 -7.44 -2.93
C TRP A 222 -13.17 -6.17 -2.61
N PHE A 223 -12.24 -5.78 -3.47
CA PHE A 223 -11.30 -4.70 -3.19
C PHE A 223 -11.96 -3.30 -3.18
N PRO A 224 -12.77 -2.91 -4.17
CA PRO A 224 -13.52 -1.70 -4.06
C PRO A 224 -14.32 -1.60 -2.76
N ALA A 225 -14.97 -2.67 -2.32
CA ALA A 225 -15.70 -2.66 -1.05
C ALA A 225 -14.79 -2.31 0.14
N LEU A 226 -13.57 -2.82 0.18
CA LEU A 226 -12.58 -2.50 1.20
C LEU A 226 -12.23 -1.00 1.19
N VAL A 227 -11.96 -0.44 0.01
CA VAL A 227 -11.59 0.98 -0.17
C VAL A 227 -12.75 1.93 0.15
N SER A 228 -14.00 1.47 0.00
CA SER A 228 -15.21 2.28 0.21
C SER A 228 -15.26 2.98 1.56
N ASN A 229 -14.67 2.40 2.61
CA ASN A 229 -14.60 3.02 3.94
C ASN A 229 -13.88 4.38 3.90
N HIS A 230 -12.79 4.46 3.15
CA HIS A 230 -12.01 5.70 3.00
C HIS A 230 -12.77 6.74 2.18
N VAL A 231 -13.47 6.30 1.13
CA VAL A 231 -14.27 7.20 0.28
C VAL A 231 -15.46 7.78 1.04
N VAL A 232 -16.13 6.98 1.88
CA VAL A 232 -17.20 7.48 2.77
C VAL A 232 -16.69 8.52 3.76
N ASP A 233 -15.50 8.29 4.35
CA ASP A 233 -14.88 9.28 5.24
C ASP A 233 -14.59 10.60 4.51
N LEU A 234 -14.21 10.55 3.22
CA LEU A 234 -13.98 11.75 2.40
C LEU A 234 -15.26 12.49 2.10
N ILE A 235 -16.31 11.80 1.64
CA ILE A 235 -17.62 12.40 1.30
C ILE A 235 -18.26 13.06 2.53
N ASN A 236 -18.08 12.50 3.72
CA ASN A 236 -18.56 13.06 4.96
C ASN A 236 -17.78 14.30 5.43
N LYS A 237 -16.61 14.56 4.87
CA LYS A 237 -15.70 15.61 5.33
C LYS A 237 -15.49 16.74 4.33
N TYR A 238 -15.62 16.49 3.05
CA TYR A 238 -15.35 17.43 1.96
C TYR A 238 -16.59 17.62 1.10
N ASP A 239 -16.77 18.83 0.57
CA ASP A 239 -17.87 19.12 -0.35
C ASP A 239 -17.71 18.34 -1.65
N ARG A 240 -18.82 17.98 -2.27
CA ARG A 240 -18.87 17.13 -3.48
C ARG A 240 -18.06 17.72 -4.65
N GLU A 241 -18.08 19.05 -4.78
CA GLU A 241 -17.33 19.77 -5.82
C GLU A 241 -15.81 19.70 -5.65
N GLN A 242 -15.34 19.35 -4.46
CA GLN A 242 -13.90 19.20 -4.16
C GLN A 242 -13.38 17.80 -4.48
N LEU A 243 -14.26 16.84 -4.77
CA LEU A 243 -13.93 15.44 -5.01
C LEU A 243 -14.19 15.06 -6.47
N PRO A 244 -13.37 14.21 -7.08
CA PRO A 244 -13.67 13.63 -8.39
C PRO A 244 -15.03 12.93 -8.39
N GLU A 245 -15.79 13.08 -9.48
CA GLU A 245 -17.12 12.48 -9.63
C GLU A 245 -17.08 10.96 -9.46
N SER A 246 -16.06 10.31 -9.96
CA SER A 246 -15.82 8.87 -9.82
C SER A 246 -15.72 8.40 -8.37
N LEU A 247 -15.20 9.24 -7.46
CA LEU A 247 -15.08 8.88 -6.04
C LEU A 247 -16.43 8.86 -5.32
N TRP A 248 -17.31 9.82 -5.54
CA TRP A 248 -18.58 9.84 -4.80
C TRP A 248 -19.65 8.95 -5.43
N LYS A 249 -19.66 8.77 -6.74
CA LYS A 249 -20.52 7.77 -7.40
C LYS A 249 -20.24 6.35 -6.92
N TYR A 250 -19.03 6.09 -6.58
CA TYR A 250 -18.51 4.80 -6.12
C TYR A 250 -19.22 4.25 -4.87
N VAL A 251 -19.62 5.08 -3.92
CA VAL A 251 -20.26 4.64 -2.66
C VAL A 251 -21.76 4.93 -2.58
N GLU A 252 -22.36 5.38 -3.67
CA GLU A 252 -23.78 5.83 -3.69
C GLU A 252 -24.76 4.74 -3.24
N ASN A 253 -24.46 3.47 -3.52
CA ASN A 253 -25.32 2.33 -3.17
C ASN A 253 -24.79 1.49 -1.99
N ARG A 254 -23.83 2.01 -1.23
CA ARG A 254 -23.21 1.27 -0.13
C ARG A 254 -24.09 1.25 1.12
N GLU A 255 -24.40 0.05 1.64
CA GLU A 255 -25.28 -0.15 2.82
C GLU A 255 -24.53 -0.37 4.14
N GLY A 256 -23.23 -0.52 4.14
CA GLY A 256 -22.42 -0.78 5.33
C GLY A 256 -21.12 -1.49 5.04
N TYR A 257 -20.43 -1.94 6.09
CA TYR A 257 -19.20 -2.72 5.94
C TYR A 257 -18.93 -3.58 7.18
N ASP A 258 -18.73 -4.89 6.96
CA ASP A 258 -18.35 -5.85 8.01
C ASP A 258 -16.83 -6.06 8.00
N TYR A 259 -16.14 -5.60 9.05
CA TYR A 259 -14.69 -5.74 9.20
C TYR A 259 -14.24 -7.19 9.49
N LEU A 260 -15.12 -8.09 9.92
CA LEU A 260 -14.76 -9.51 10.11
C LEU A 260 -14.55 -10.23 8.78
N HIS A 261 -15.20 -9.73 7.71
CA HIS A 261 -15.05 -10.22 6.33
C HIS A 261 -14.22 -9.25 5.48
N HIS A 262 -13.20 -8.61 6.08
CA HIS A 262 -12.33 -7.66 5.44
C HIS A 262 -11.37 -8.33 4.45
N ALA A 263 -11.27 -7.81 3.21
CA ALA A 263 -10.43 -8.36 2.14
C ALA A 263 -10.73 -9.83 1.81
N GLU A 264 -12.00 -10.17 1.60
CA GLU A 264 -12.46 -11.52 1.33
C GLU A 264 -13.21 -11.60 -0.01
N VAL A 265 -12.77 -12.51 -0.89
CA VAL A 265 -13.43 -12.79 -2.19
C VAL A 265 -14.83 -13.35 -1.94
N GLY A 266 -15.83 -12.80 -2.63
CA GLY A 266 -17.24 -13.24 -2.50
C GLY A 266 -17.95 -12.72 -1.25
N SER A 267 -17.33 -11.84 -0.46
CA SER A 267 -17.96 -11.22 0.71
C SER A 267 -19.20 -10.38 0.33
N ASP A 268 -20.22 -10.42 1.19
CA ASP A 268 -21.41 -9.58 1.09
C ASP A 268 -21.11 -8.09 1.08
N ASN A 269 -19.97 -7.68 1.62
CA ASN A 269 -19.45 -6.31 1.52
C ASN A 269 -19.37 -5.80 0.07
N ALA A 270 -19.22 -6.68 -0.92
CA ALA A 270 -19.07 -6.32 -2.33
C ALA A 270 -20.38 -6.26 -3.14
N ARG A 271 -21.55 -6.48 -2.53
CA ARG A 271 -22.83 -6.54 -3.26
C ARG A 271 -23.19 -5.25 -4.01
N PHE A 272 -22.74 -4.09 -3.55
CA PHE A 272 -23.01 -2.80 -4.21
C PHE A 272 -22.03 -2.47 -5.34
N VAL A 273 -20.94 -3.26 -5.50
CA VAL A 273 -19.85 -2.96 -6.43
C VAL A 273 -20.22 -3.40 -7.84
N SER A 274 -20.39 -2.43 -8.74
CA SER A 274 -20.64 -2.68 -10.17
C SER A 274 -19.35 -3.09 -10.90
N ASP A 275 -19.50 -3.58 -12.13
CA ASP A 275 -18.38 -3.88 -13.02
C ASP A 275 -17.54 -2.64 -13.33
N GLU A 276 -18.19 -1.50 -13.57
CA GLU A 276 -17.54 -0.21 -13.81
C GLU A 276 -16.65 0.22 -12.63
N ILE A 277 -17.16 0.07 -11.40
CA ILE A 277 -16.39 0.34 -10.18
C ILE A 277 -15.22 -0.64 -10.06
N THR A 278 -15.45 -1.92 -10.36
CA THR A 278 -14.39 -2.93 -10.31
C THR A 278 -13.26 -2.59 -11.28
N ASP A 279 -13.59 -2.21 -12.51
CA ASP A 279 -12.62 -1.85 -13.56
C ASP A 279 -11.84 -0.55 -13.23
N ALA A 280 -12.43 0.38 -12.48
CA ALA A 280 -11.74 1.58 -12.04
C ALA A 280 -10.71 1.31 -10.91
N PHE A 281 -11.00 0.36 -10.03
CA PHE A 281 -10.19 0.12 -8.83
C PHE A 281 -9.24 -1.09 -8.93
N ALA A 282 -9.35 -1.90 -9.97
CA ALA A 282 -8.54 -3.10 -10.17
C ALA A 282 -7.97 -3.16 -11.59
N VAL A 283 -7.07 -4.10 -11.85
CA VAL A 283 -6.57 -4.38 -13.21
C VAL A 283 -7.02 -5.77 -13.61
N VAL A 284 -7.93 -5.83 -14.60
CA VAL A 284 -8.58 -7.07 -15.03
C VAL A 284 -8.59 -7.21 -16.54
N GLY A 285 -8.69 -8.45 -17.04
CA GLY A 285 -8.79 -8.78 -18.45
C GLY A 285 -7.57 -9.49 -18.99
N SER A 286 -7.39 -9.46 -20.32
CA SER A 286 -6.27 -10.09 -21.00
C SER A 286 -4.94 -9.42 -20.67
N THR A 287 -3.82 -10.08 -20.95
CA THR A 287 -2.47 -9.50 -20.81
C THR A 287 -2.32 -8.15 -21.53
N SER A 288 -2.95 -7.99 -22.70
CA SER A 288 -2.92 -6.70 -23.42
C SER A 288 -3.67 -5.61 -22.68
N ALA A 289 -4.82 -5.92 -22.08
CA ALA A 289 -5.58 -4.97 -21.26
C ALA A 289 -4.79 -4.55 -20.00
N HIS A 290 -4.09 -5.50 -19.36
CA HIS A 290 -3.20 -5.20 -18.24
C HIS A 290 -2.08 -4.24 -18.65
N ARG A 291 -1.38 -4.50 -19.77
CA ARG A 291 -0.31 -3.62 -20.26
C ARG A 291 -0.82 -2.21 -20.58
N GLU A 292 -1.98 -2.10 -21.21
CA GLU A 292 -2.60 -0.80 -21.49
C GLU A 292 -2.93 -0.02 -20.21
N ARG A 293 -3.56 -0.68 -19.22
CA ARG A 293 -3.87 -0.05 -17.95
C ARG A 293 -2.61 0.36 -17.19
N LEU A 294 -1.59 -0.47 -17.15
CA LEU A 294 -0.32 -0.17 -16.50
C LEU A 294 0.41 1.01 -17.17
N GLU A 295 0.29 1.15 -18.49
CA GLU A 295 0.83 2.31 -19.20
C GLU A 295 0.06 3.59 -18.86
N GLN A 296 -1.28 3.55 -18.81
CA GLN A 296 -2.11 4.68 -18.36
C GLN A 296 -1.76 5.11 -16.92
N LEU A 297 -1.50 4.15 -16.03
CA LEU A 297 -1.05 4.41 -14.66
C LEU A 297 0.35 5.06 -14.65
N ARG A 298 1.27 4.57 -15.48
CA ARG A 298 2.62 5.15 -15.62
C ARG A 298 2.56 6.61 -16.12
N GLU A 299 1.71 6.89 -17.10
CA GLU A 299 1.45 8.25 -17.60
C GLU A 299 0.79 9.16 -16.55
N ALA A 300 0.02 8.60 -15.62
CA ALA A 300 -0.53 9.31 -14.48
C ALA A 300 0.51 9.61 -13.38
N GLY A 301 1.73 9.09 -13.50
CA GLY A 301 2.83 9.32 -12.56
C GLY A 301 3.13 8.14 -11.62
N VAL A 302 2.51 6.98 -11.83
CA VAL A 302 2.79 5.78 -11.01
C VAL A 302 4.17 5.24 -11.32
N THR A 303 4.99 5.08 -10.27
CA THR A 303 6.33 4.50 -10.34
C THR A 303 6.36 3.03 -9.93
N GLN A 304 5.39 2.60 -9.12
CA GLN A 304 5.23 1.22 -8.66
C GLN A 304 3.77 0.78 -8.77
N PHE A 305 3.51 -0.35 -9.44
CA PHE A 305 2.24 -1.07 -9.36
C PHE A 305 2.36 -2.21 -8.35
N ASN A 306 1.50 -2.22 -7.34
CA ASN A 306 1.53 -3.19 -6.26
C ASN A 306 0.25 -4.02 -6.23
N ILE A 307 0.39 -5.32 -6.45
CA ILE A 307 -0.73 -6.25 -6.52
C ILE A 307 -1.18 -6.65 -5.11
N TYR A 308 -2.43 -6.37 -4.76
CA TYR A 308 -3.07 -7.04 -3.62
C TYR A 308 -3.32 -8.50 -3.97
N LEU A 309 -2.41 -9.36 -3.55
CA LEU A 309 -2.34 -10.77 -3.92
C LEU A 309 -3.22 -11.60 -2.98
N MET A 310 -4.54 -11.59 -3.21
CA MET A 310 -5.57 -12.19 -2.36
C MET A 310 -6.75 -12.70 -3.18
N ASN A 311 -6.48 -13.31 -4.33
CA ASN A 311 -7.49 -13.78 -5.27
C ASN A 311 -7.76 -15.29 -5.19
N GLY A 312 -7.00 -16.01 -4.33
CA GLY A 312 -7.08 -17.46 -4.18
C GLY A 312 -6.28 -18.27 -5.22
N GLU A 313 -5.59 -17.56 -6.13
CA GLU A 313 -4.73 -18.15 -7.18
C GLU A 313 -3.42 -17.33 -7.26
N GLU A 314 -2.80 -17.15 -6.08
CA GLU A 314 -1.68 -16.25 -5.88
C GLU A 314 -0.46 -16.63 -6.73
N GLU A 315 -0.14 -17.93 -6.82
CA GLU A 315 1.00 -18.43 -7.60
C GLU A 315 0.80 -18.18 -9.09
N ASP A 316 -0.39 -18.47 -9.61
CA ASP A 316 -0.69 -18.29 -11.04
C ASP A 316 -0.64 -16.80 -11.42
N CYS A 317 -1.10 -15.93 -10.54
CA CYS A 317 -1.00 -14.48 -10.71
C CYS A 317 0.46 -14.02 -10.77
N LEU A 318 1.32 -14.50 -9.87
CA LEU A 318 2.74 -14.18 -9.85
C LEU A 318 3.45 -14.65 -11.12
N ASP A 319 3.16 -15.88 -11.57
CA ASP A 319 3.79 -16.46 -12.75
C ASP A 319 3.34 -15.76 -14.04
N ALA A 320 2.04 -15.45 -14.16
CA ALA A 320 1.53 -14.70 -15.30
C ALA A 320 2.17 -13.31 -15.40
N TYR A 321 2.26 -12.58 -14.28
CA TYR A 321 2.92 -11.27 -14.27
C TYR A 321 4.43 -11.38 -14.56
N GLY A 322 5.13 -12.35 -13.98
CA GLY A 322 6.55 -12.57 -14.23
C GLY A 322 6.86 -12.85 -15.70
N ALA A 323 6.10 -13.79 -16.30
CA ALA A 323 6.34 -14.22 -17.68
C ALA A 323 5.90 -13.18 -18.72
N GLU A 324 4.71 -12.58 -18.51
CA GLU A 324 4.05 -11.84 -19.58
C GLU A 324 4.11 -10.31 -19.43
N ILE A 325 4.35 -9.78 -18.24
CA ILE A 325 4.33 -8.34 -17.99
C ILE A 325 5.71 -7.83 -17.58
N ILE A 326 6.32 -8.40 -16.53
CA ILE A 326 7.60 -7.95 -15.99
C ILE A 326 8.75 -8.34 -16.93
N GLY A 327 8.81 -9.62 -17.36
CA GLY A 327 9.88 -10.16 -18.18
C GLY A 327 10.04 -9.47 -19.55
N GLN A 328 8.94 -9.02 -20.15
CA GLN A 328 8.97 -8.33 -21.45
C GLN A 328 9.31 -6.84 -21.34
N SER A 329 9.14 -6.22 -20.15
CA SER A 329 9.56 -4.83 -19.92
C SER A 329 11.09 -4.66 -19.93
N GLY A 330 11.85 -5.74 -19.72
CA GLY A 330 13.32 -5.78 -19.79
C GLY A 330 13.89 -5.95 -21.21
N ALA A 331 13.14 -6.58 -22.12
CA ALA A 331 13.61 -6.90 -23.47
C ALA A 331 13.60 -5.69 -24.44
N SER A 332 12.95 -4.60 -24.11
CA SER A 332 12.89 -3.37 -24.93
C SER A 332 14.02 -2.37 -24.65
N ARG A 333 15.01 -2.72 -23.82
CA ARG A 333 16.19 -1.89 -23.47
C ARG A 333 17.54 -2.48 -23.96
N GLY A 334 17.51 -3.37 -24.98
CA GLY A 334 18.70 -3.89 -25.64
C GLY A 334 19.06 -3.11 -26.90
#